data_b2c0afcde13b565ccffc5dc16aab20ff
#
_entry.id   b2c0afcde13b565ccffc5dc16aab20ff
#
_cell.length_a   1.000
_cell.length_b   1.000
_cell.length_c   1.000
_cell.angle_alpha   90.00
_cell.angle_beta   90.00
_cell.angle_gamma   90.00
#
_symmetry.space_group_name_H-M   'P 1'
#
loop_
_entity.id
_entity.type
_entity.pdbx_description
1 polymer ?
#
loop_
_entity_poly.entity_id
_entity_poly.type
_entity_poly.pdbx_seq_one_letter_code
_entity_poly.pdbx_strand_id
1 'polypeptide(L)'
;MKTPLLLAAALLAAPLAHAAINVNDTARFLAGLPVGGDSPLAPLTHDPAWKQHSDYFGSAWTKLELRQLSKIRGWTGANLHGRGSNVFYMFSGPDFLYADAFFPGARNYVLCGIEPVGSVPDVTKLALGPALYQVEASLNSVLNYSFFQTKEMRQDFGASQLNGTIPALLVFLARCGKTIENVSPAQPHGVRIDFNGGSLYYFSVDLSNGSVERSGLLSFCARLGRGDSLLKSASYLPPENGFSTIRNFLLDQSDMIVEDDSGIPYHFFDPARWQVRLYGNYMAPIDIFKQFFQPDLADAYARSSPAKLPFGIGYRGWDPAKSALIVAHRK
;
A
#
# COMPACT_ATOMS: atom_id res chain seq x y z
N MET A 1 -32.28 75.71 -16.50
CA MET A 1 -32.35 74.29 -16.89
C MET A 1 -31.19 73.57 -16.25
N LYS A 2 -31.45 72.72 -15.28
CA LYS A 2 -30.43 71.92 -14.55
C LYS A 2 -30.55 70.45 -15.01
N THR A 3 -29.51 69.96 -15.67
CA THR A 3 -29.42 68.60 -16.16
C THR A 3 -28.95 67.67 -15.00
N PRO A 4 -29.63 66.54 -14.71
CA PRO A 4 -29.13 65.60 -13.72
C PRO A 4 -28.07 64.66 -14.31
N LEU A 5 -26.92 64.56 -13.64
CA LEU A 5 -25.87 63.56 -13.90
C LEU A 5 -26.32 62.19 -13.39
N LEU A 6 -26.52 61.24 -14.28
CA LEU A 6 -26.74 59.82 -13.90
C LEU A 6 -25.37 59.18 -13.65
N LEU A 7 -25.12 58.79 -12.40
CA LEU A 7 -23.98 58.00 -11.99
C LEU A 7 -24.32 56.52 -12.26
N ALA A 8 -23.73 55.91 -13.29
CA ALA A 8 -23.83 54.45 -13.50
C ALA A 8 -22.80 53.74 -12.61
N ALA A 9 -23.29 53.07 -11.58
CA ALA A 9 -22.47 52.17 -10.78
C ALA A 9 -22.19 50.84 -11.56
N ALA A 10 -20.97 50.68 -12.07
CA ALA A 10 -20.52 49.42 -12.62
C ALA A 10 -20.21 48.45 -11.48
N LEU A 11 -21.07 47.46 -11.28
CA LEU A 11 -20.76 46.29 -10.44
C LEU A 11 -19.66 45.47 -11.14
N LEU A 12 -18.42 45.60 -10.67
CA LEU A 12 -17.35 44.69 -10.99
C LEU A 12 -17.65 43.32 -10.32
N ALA A 13 -18.21 42.39 -11.09
CA ALA A 13 -18.27 40.98 -10.70
C ALA A 13 -16.82 40.45 -10.66
N ALA A 14 -16.26 40.34 -9.46
CA ALA A 14 -14.99 39.65 -9.28
C ALA A 14 -15.18 38.19 -9.76
N PRO A 15 -14.29 37.63 -10.59
CA PRO A 15 -14.37 36.24 -10.93
C PRO A 15 -14.21 35.43 -9.66
N LEU A 16 -15.20 34.60 -9.35
CA LEU A 16 -15.09 33.57 -8.32
C LEU A 16 -13.92 32.66 -8.73
N ALA A 17 -12.76 32.88 -8.13
CA ALA A 17 -11.64 31.95 -8.28
C ALA A 17 -12.12 30.61 -7.77
N HIS A 18 -12.38 29.68 -8.67
CA HIS A 18 -12.62 28.29 -8.31
C HIS A 18 -11.38 27.80 -7.58
N ALA A 19 -11.49 27.47 -6.31
CA ALA A 19 -10.41 26.86 -5.55
C ALA A 19 -9.95 25.61 -6.31
N ALA A 20 -8.65 25.51 -6.57
CA ALA A 20 -8.10 24.32 -7.19
C ALA A 20 -8.38 23.10 -6.29
N ILE A 21 -8.79 21.98 -6.88
CA ILE A 21 -9.00 20.74 -6.14
C ILE A 21 -7.65 20.33 -5.56
N ASN A 22 -7.54 20.24 -4.25
CA ASN A 22 -6.35 19.70 -3.63
C ASN A 22 -6.34 18.15 -3.67
N VAL A 23 -5.16 17.58 -3.69
CA VAL A 23 -5.00 16.12 -3.80
C VAL A 23 -5.57 15.36 -2.61
N ASN A 24 -5.58 15.96 -1.42
CA ASN A 24 -6.17 15.35 -0.24
C ASN A 24 -7.69 15.23 -0.36
N ASP A 25 -8.36 16.23 -0.92
CA ASP A 25 -9.80 16.15 -1.17
C ASP A 25 -10.12 15.09 -2.23
N THR A 26 -9.32 14.99 -3.28
CA THR A 26 -9.42 13.90 -4.26
C THR A 26 -9.31 12.53 -3.58
N ALA A 27 -8.30 12.34 -2.73
CA ALA A 27 -8.09 11.10 -2.01
C ALA A 27 -9.26 10.75 -1.08
N ARG A 28 -9.73 11.71 -0.30
CA ARG A 28 -10.88 11.53 0.59
C ARG A 28 -12.16 11.21 -0.17
N PHE A 29 -12.41 11.92 -1.26
CA PHE A 29 -13.56 11.68 -2.13
C PHE A 29 -13.57 10.26 -2.69
N LEU A 30 -12.46 9.83 -3.30
CA LEU A 30 -12.29 8.46 -3.84
C LEU A 30 -12.37 7.38 -2.74
N ALA A 31 -11.96 7.72 -1.53
CA ALA A 31 -12.06 6.83 -0.37
C ALA A 31 -13.47 6.80 0.27
N GLY A 32 -14.46 7.50 -0.28
CA GLY A 32 -15.79 7.62 0.32
C GLY A 32 -15.77 8.32 1.70
N LEU A 33 -14.84 9.25 1.90
CA LEU A 33 -14.71 10.06 3.12
C LEU A 33 -15.18 11.48 2.88
N PRO A 34 -15.74 12.18 3.89
CA PRO A 34 -16.12 13.58 3.75
C PRO A 34 -14.95 14.44 3.28
N VAL A 35 -15.19 15.36 2.35
CA VAL A 35 -14.24 16.39 1.92
C VAL A 35 -14.49 17.71 2.68
N GLY A 36 -13.55 18.66 2.58
CA GLY A 36 -13.74 19.99 3.16
C GLY A 36 -14.97 20.70 2.60
N GLY A 37 -15.65 21.52 3.43
CA GLY A 37 -16.85 22.26 2.98
C GLY A 37 -16.59 23.22 1.83
N ASP A 38 -15.39 23.77 1.75
CA ASP A 38 -14.95 24.67 0.67
C ASP A 38 -14.38 23.95 -0.56
N SER A 39 -14.32 22.62 -0.52
CA SER A 39 -13.81 21.79 -1.62
C SER A 39 -14.75 21.88 -2.83
N PRO A 40 -14.23 22.04 -4.06
CA PRO A 40 -15.02 21.92 -5.28
C PRO A 40 -15.72 20.57 -5.44
N LEU A 41 -15.28 19.53 -4.69
CA LEU A 41 -15.87 18.20 -4.68
C LEU A 41 -17.04 18.08 -3.67
N ALA A 42 -17.22 19.04 -2.76
CA ALA A 42 -18.29 18.96 -1.74
C ALA A 42 -19.71 18.78 -2.35
N PRO A 43 -20.10 19.48 -3.43
CA PRO A 43 -21.40 19.26 -4.07
C PRO A 43 -21.57 17.83 -4.60
N LEU A 44 -20.51 17.19 -5.08
CA LEU A 44 -20.55 15.83 -5.63
C LEU A 44 -20.79 14.76 -4.55
N THR A 45 -20.54 15.08 -3.28
CA THR A 45 -20.84 14.14 -2.17
C THR A 45 -22.35 13.97 -1.91
N HIS A 46 -23.19 14.81 -2.52
CA HIS A 46 -24.64 14.67 -2.48
C HIS A 46 -25.18 13.74 -3.57
N ASP A 47 -24.36 13.37 -4.56
CA ASP A 47 -24.73 12.43 -5.61
C ASP A 47 -25.07 11.05 -5.02
N PRO A 48 -26.17 10.40 -5.44
CA PRO A 48 -26.52 9.07 -4.97
C PRO A 48 -25.43 8.02 -5.19
N ALA A 49 -24.71 8.08 -6.31
CA ALA A 49 -23.60 7.16 -6.59
C ALA A 49 -22.47 7.31 -5.59
N TRP A 50 -22.13 8.55 -5.21
CA TRP A 50 -21.11 8.78 -4.19
C TRP A 50 -21.55 8.30 -2.81
N LYS A 51 -22.80 8.50 -2.44
CA LYS A 51 -23.34 8.01 -1.15
C LYS A 51 -23.26 6.49 -1.07
N GLN A 52 -23.71 5.80 -2.13
CA GLN A 52 -23.61 4.34 -2.21
C GLN A 52 -22.17 3.86 -2.08
N HIS A 53 -21.23 4.52 -2.79
CA HIS A 53 -19.80 4.24 -2.69
C HIS A 53 -19.26 4.46 -1.28
N SER A 54 -19.60 5.58 -0.63
CA SER A 54 -19.18 5.90 0.74
C SER A 54 -19.66 4.83 1.73
N ASP A 55 -20.91 4.39 1.62
CA ASP A 55 -21.48 3.36 2.49
C ASP A 55 -20.79 2.01 2.27
N TYR A 56 -20.55 1.63 1.01
CA TYR A 56 -19.82 0.41 0.66
C TYR A 56 -18.41 0.40 1.26
N PHE A 57 -17.62 1.45 0.98
CA PHE A 57 -16.26 1.57 1.51
C PHE A 57 -16.23 1.64 3.03
N GLY A 58 -17.12 2.38 3.65
CA GLY A 58 -17.23 2.45 5.11
C GLY A 58 -17.45 1.08 5.73
N SER A 59 -18.39 0.30 5.17
CA SER A 59 -18.69 -1.06 5.62
C SER A 59 -17.51 -2.02 5.41
N ALA A 60 -16.94 -2.03 4.19
CA ALA A 60 -15.82 -2.89 3.85
C ALA A 60 -14.57 -2.57 4.70
N TRP A 61 -14.28 -1.27 4.89
CA TRP A 61 -13.18 -0.81 5.73
C TRP A 61 -13.35 -1.24 7.19
N THR A 62 -14.52 -1.06 7.77
CA THR A 62 -14.81 -1.48 9.14
C THR A 62 -14.57 -2.98 9.32
N LYS A 63 -14.99 -3.80 8.36
CA LYS A 63 -14.74 -5.25 8.39
C LYS A 63 -13.24 -5.57 8.34
N LEU A 64 -12.48 -4.89 7.47
CA LEU A 64 -11.04 -5.06 7.35
C LEU A 64 -10.31 -4.64 8.64
N GLU A 65 -10.66 -3.49 9.20
CA GLU A 65 -10.11 -3.00 10.46
C GLU A 65 -10.31 -3.99 11.60
N LEU A 66 -11.54 -4.42 11.84
CA LEU A 66 -11.87 -5.34 12.94
C LEU A 66 -11.27 -6.73 12.75
N ARG A 67 -11.23 -7.21 11.50
CA ARG A 67 -10.75 -8.54 11.19
C ARG A 67 -9.23 -8.64 11.25
N GLN A 68 -8.53 -7.61 10.78
CA GLN A 68 -7.10 -7.71 10.51
C GLN A 68 -6.27 -6.49 10.94
N LEU A 69 -6.47 -5.30 10.38
CA LEU A 69 -5.52 -4.20 10.54
C LEU A 69 -5.32 -3.76 12.00
N SER A 70 -6.41 -3.65 12.78
CA SER A 70 -6.30 -3.33 14.21
C SER A 70 -5.56 -4.41 15.00
N LYS A 71 -5.77 -5.67 14.65
CA LYS A 71 -5.08 -6.80 15.30
C LYS A 71 -3.59 -6.81 14.93
N ILE A 72 -3.23 -6.52 13.68
CA ILE A 72 -1.85 -6.36 13.25
C ILE A 72 -1.18 -5.25 14.05
N ARG A 73 -1.78 -4.05 14.10
CA ARG A 73 -1.22 -2.92 14.86
C ARG A 73 -1.05 -3.22 16.35
N GLY A 74 -2.03 -3.87 16.98
CA GLY A 74 -1.91 -4.31 18.38
C GLY A 74 -0.77 -5.31 18.57
N TRP A 75 -0.65 -6.29 17.69
CA TRP A 75 0.42 -7.29 17.74
C TRP A 75 1.80 -6.67 17.48
N THR A 76 1.94 -5.80 16.48
CA THR A 76 3.22 -5.14 16.16
C THR A 76 3.70 -4.24 17.29
N GLY A 77 2.78 -3.55 17.97
CA GLY A 77 3.08 -2.75 19.15
C GLY A 77 3.71 -3.56 20.29
N ALA A 78 3.28 -4.83 20.43
CA ALA A 78 3.77 -5.73 21.48
C ALA A 78 5.02 -6.55 21.08
N ASN A 79 5.25 -6.78 19.78
CA ASN A 79 6.24 -7.75 19.30
C ASN A 79 7.36 -7.17 18.43
N LEU A 80 7.13 -6.05 17.75
CA LEU A 80 8.13 -5.41 16.88
C LEU A 80 8.75 -4.20 17.59
N HIS A 81 9.98 -4.36 18.07
CA HIS A 81 10.74 -3.30 18.74
C HIS A 81 11.88 -2.81 17.83
N GLY A 82 12.32 -1.56 18.00
CA GLY A 82 13.44 -0.99 17.25
C GLY A 82 13.15 -0.75 15.77
N ARG A 83 11.88 -0.49 15.41
CA ARG A 83 11.47 -0.24 14.02
C ARG A 83 12.20 0.95 13.41
N GLY A 84 12.66 0.78 12.19
CA GLY A 84 13.33 1.81 11.41
C GLY A 84 12.38 2.89 10.89
N SER A 85 12.97 3.97 10.36
CA SER A 85 12.20 5.04 9.71
C SER A 85 11.88 4.77 8.23
N ASN A 86 12.56 3.80 7.61
CA ASN A 86 12.36 3.39 6.23
C ASN A 86 11.74 2.00 6.19
N VAL A 87 10.76 1.79 5.32
CA VAL A 87 10.11 0.49 5.09
C VAL A 87 10.21 0.14 3.61
N PHE A 88 10.79 -1.02 3.33
CA PHE A 88 10.89 -1.60 1.99
C PHE A 88 9.85 -2.71 1.85
N TYR A 89 8.83 -2.48 1.01
CA TYR A 89 7.80 -3.45 0.74
C TYR A 89 7.81 -3.80 -0.76
N MET A 90 8.76 -4.64 -1.13
CA MET A 90 8.89 -5.15 -2.48
C MET A 90 7.81 -6.18 -2.78
N PHE A 91 7.41 -6.33 -4.04
CA PHE A 91 6.29 -7.16 -4.49
C PHE A 91 4.91 -6.78 -3.92
N SER A 92 4.76 -5.55 -3.44
CA SER A 92 3.54 -5.09 -2.77
C SER A 92 2.43 -4.64 -3.71
N GLY A 93 2.79 -4.22 -4.95
CA GLY A 93 1.87 -3.34 -5.66
C GLY A 93 1.55 -2.10 -4.82
N PRO A 94 0.31 -1.57 -4.88
CA PRO A 94 -0.09 -0.39 -4.11
C PRO A 94 -0.51 -0.68 -2.65
N ASP A 95 -0.07 -1.79 -2.05
CA ASP A 95 -0.52 -2.25 -0.72
C ASP A 95 0.08 -1.44 0.44
N PHE A 96 -0.30 -0.19 0.55
CA PHE A 96 0.09 0.66 1.68
C PHE A 96 -0.53 0.22 3.02
N LEU A 97 -1.69 -0.45 2.99
CA LEU A 97 -2.45 -0.82 4.20
C LEU A 97 -1.65 -1.67 5.17
N TYR A 98 -0.99 -2.70 4.64
CA TYR A 98 -0.18 -3.60 5.46
C TYR A 98 1.15 -2.97 5.84
N ALA A 99 1.75 -2.15 4.97
CA ALA A 99 2.93 -1.39 5.32
C ALA A 99 2.70 -0.49 6.53
N ASP A 100 1.60 0.28 6.54
CA ASP A 100 1.22 1.14 7.67
C ASP A 100 0.79 0.32 8.91
N ALA A 101 0.12 -0.81 8.75
CA ALA A 101 -0.32 -1.64 9.86
C ALA A 101 0.86 -2.31 10.60
N PHE A 102 1.88 -2.79 9.88
CA PHE A 102 3.08 -3.39 10.46
C PHE A 102 4.08 -2.35 10.96
N PHE A 103 4.21 -1.23 10.27
CA PHE A 103 5.22 -0.20 10.55
C PHE A 103 4.57 1.20 10.69
N PRO A 104 3.60 1.37 11.61
CA PRO A 104 2.95 2.66 11.78
C PRO A 104 3.97 3.73 12.19
N GLY A 105 3.95 4.88 11.51
CA GLY A 105 4.81 6.01 11.80
C GLY A 105 6.20 5.95 11.16
N ALA A 106 6.47 5.03 10.25
CA ALA A 106 7.65 5.12 9.40
C ALA A 106 7.61 6.41 8.56
N ARG A 107 8.78 7.00 8.31
CA ARG A 107 8.90 8.24 7.53
C ARG A 107 8.85 7.99 6.03
N ASN A 108 9.44 6.88 5.58
CA ASN A 108 9.48 6.54 4.18
C ASN A 108 8.96 5.11 3.99
N TYR A 109 7.96 4.99 3.14
CA TYR A 109 7.48 3.71 2.66
C TYR A 109 7.85 3.57 1.18
N VAL A 110 8.58 2.51 0.83
CA VAL A 110 8.96 2.21 -0.55
C VAL A 110 8.24 0.96 -0.98
N LEU A 111 7.24 1.14 -1.82
CA LEU A 111 6.44 0.08 -2.42
C LEU A 111 6.89 -0.16 -3.86
N CYS A 112 6.80 -1.39 -4.32
CA CYS A 112 7.15 -1.74 -5.68
C CYS A 112 6.20 -2.80 -6.25
N GLY A 113 5.86 -2.62 -7.53
CA GLY A 113 5.07 -3.55 -8.32
C GLY A 113 5.36 -3.37 -9.81
N ILE A 114 4.61 -4.04 -10.64
CA ILE A 114 4.71 -3.93 -12.11
C ILE A 114 3.52 -3.17 -12.72
N GLU A 115 2.61 -2.72 -11.89
CA GLU A 115 1.44 -1.96 -12.30
C GLU A 115 1.86 -0.53 -12.69
N PRO A 116 1.20 0.09 -13.69
CA PRO A 116 1.52 1.44 -14.11
C PRO A 116 1.27 2.45 -12.98
N VAL A 117 2.10 3.47 -12.90
CA VAL A 117 1.99 4.53 -11.87
C VAL A 117 0.68 5.30 -11.98
N GLY A 118 0.32 5.73 -13.20
CA GLY A 118 -0.88 6.54 -13.44
C GLY A 118 -0.75 7.99 -13.03
N SER A 119 -1.87 8.61 -12.71
CA SER A 119 -1.95 10.02 -12.34
C SER A 119 -3.05 10.29 -11.31
N VAL A 120 -2.98 11.46 -10.65
CA VAL A 120 -4.09 11.96 -9.83
C VAL A 120 -5.28 12.25 -10.74
N PRO A 121 -6.44 11.63 -10.52
CA PRO A 121 -7.59 11.82 -11.39
C PRO A 121 -8.26 13.19 -11.14
N ASP A 122 -8.72 13.82 -12.21
CA ASP A 122 -9.63 14.97 -12.12
C ASP A 122 -11.07 14.44 -11.98
N VAL A 123 -11.52 14.29 -10.74
CA VAL A 123 -12.82 13.68 -10.40
C VAL A 123 -13.99 14.43 -11.02
N THR A 124 -13.86 15.74 -11.29
CA THR A 124 -14.94 16.56 -11.88
C THR A 124 -15.21 16.24 -13.35
N LYS A 125 -14.27 15.56 -14.01
CA LYS A 125 -14.39 15.17 -15.43
C LYS A 125 -14.81 13.71 -15.61
N LEU A 126 -14.98 12.96 -14.53
CA LEU A 126 -15.32 11.54 -14.59
C LEU A 126 -16.84 11.33 -14.65
N ALA A 127 -17.26 10.27 -15.33
CA ALA A 127 -18.58 9.69 -15.13
C ALA A 127 -18.61 9.04 -13.73
N LEU A 128 -19.23 9.70 -12.75
CA LEU A 128 -19.03 9.44 -11.34
C LEU A 128 -19.35 7.99 -10.94
N GLY A 129 -20.52 7.47 -11.28
CA GLY A 129 -20.93 6.11 -10.95
C GLY A 129 -19.95 5.04 -11.46
N PRO A 130 -19.65 4.99 -12.77
CA PRO A 130 -18.66 4.06 -13.33
C PRO A 130 -17.25 4.22 -12.72
N ALA A 131 -16.78 5.46 -12.48
CA ALA A 131 -15.47 5.68 -11.91
C ALA A 131 -15.36 5.16 -10.47
N LEU A 132 -16.35 5.43 -9.62
CA LEU A 132 -16.39 4.94 -8.24
C LEU A 132 -16.51 3.42 -8.19
N TYR A 133 -17.32 2.81 -9.07
CA TYR A 133 -17.40 1.35 -9.20
C TYR A 133 -16.03 0.73 -9.56
N GLN A 134 -15.24 1.39 -10.41
CA GLN A 134 -13.89 0.92 -10.74
C GLN A 134 -12.96 0.95 -9.51
N VAL A 135 -13.04 1.99 -8.67
CA VAL A 135 -12.31 2.03 -7.39
C VAL A 135 -12.69 0.82 -6.53
N GLU A 136 -13.99 0.55 -6.38
CA GLU A 136 -14.48 -0.59 -5.59
C GLU A 136 -13.98 -1.92 -6.16
N ALA A 137 -14.11 -2.14 -7.46
CA ALA A 137 -13.67 -3.36 -8.14
C ALA A 137 -12.16 -3.60 -7.98
N SER A 138 -11.35 -2.56 -8.23
CA SER A 138 -9.88 -2.64 -8.15
C SER A 138 -9.39 -2.97 -6.73
N LEU A 139 -10.12 -2.56 -5.70
CA LEU A 139 -9.74 -2.77 -4.30
C LEU A 139 -10.41 -4.00 -3.67
N ASN A 140 -11.35 -4.60 -4.37
CA ASN A 140 -12.14 -5.71 -3.85
C ASN A 140 -11.28 -6.91 -3.43
N SER A 141 -10.22 -7.22 -4.19
CA SER A 141 -9.28 -8.30 -3.85
C SER A 141 -8.61 -8.07 -2.50
N VAL A 142 -8.11 -6.86 -2.23
CA VAL A 142 -7.49 -6.53 -0.93
C VAL A 142 -8.51 -6.52 0.20
N LEU A 143 -9.68 -5.92 -0.03
CA LEU A 143 -10.74 -5.84 0.98
C LEU A 143 -11.32 -7.21 1.35
N ASN A 144 -11.30 -8.18 0.41
CA ASN A 144 -11.87 -9.51 0.63
C ASN A 144 -10.83 -10.61 0.88
N TYR A 145 -9.66 -10.56 0.24
CA TYR A 145 -8.67 -11.65 0.27
C TYR A 145 -7.36 -11.29 0.97
N SER A 146 -7.16 -10.05 1.39
CA SER A 146 -5.95 -9.52 2.02
C SER A 146 -4.70 -9.41 1.13
N PHE A 147 -4.81 -9.64 -0.17
CA PHE A 147 -3.72 -9.45 -1.13
C PHE A 147 -4.24 -9.02 -2.49
N PHE A 148 -3.37 -8.43 -3.30
CA PHE A 148 -3.67 -8.06 -4.68
C PHE A 148 -3.42 -9.23 -5.64
N GLN A 149 -4.29 -9.37 -6.64
CA GLN A 149 -4.07 -10.29 -7.76
C GLN A 149 -3.50 -9.50 -8.94
N THR A 150 -2.21 -9.61 -9.18
CA THR A 150 -1.45 -8.81 -10.17
C THR A 150 -2.06 -8.82 -11.58
N LYS A 151 -2.63 -9.95 -12.04
CA LYS A 151 -3.24 -10.03 -13.37
C LYS A 151 -4.50 -9.19 -13.49
N GLU A 152 -5.36 -9.24 -12.49
CA GLU A 152 -6.61 -8.48 -12.46
C GLU A 152 -6.32 -6.99 -12.35
N MET A 153 -5.38 -6.59 -11.48
CA MET A 153 -4.99 -5.20 -11.32
C MET A 153 -4.42 -4.56 -12.58
N ARG A 154 -3.63 -5.27 -13.37
CA ARG A 154 -3.10 -4.73 -14.64
C ARG A 154 -4.21 -4.45 -15.65
N GLN A 155 -5.27 -5.24 -15.64
CA GLN A 155 -6.45 -5.00 -16.49
C GLN A 155 -7.29 -3.85 -15.94
N ASP A 156 -7.54 -3.82 -14.64
CA ASP A 156 -8.37 -2.82 -13.99
C ASP A 156 -7.74 -1.42 -14.03
N PHE A 157 -6.43 -1.31 -13.80
CA PHE A 157 -5.72 -0.02 -13.81
C PHE A 157 -5.28 0.45 -15.21
N GLY A 158 -5.27 -0.41 -16.21
CA GLY A 158 -4.81 -0.07 -17.56
C GLY A 158 -5.87 0.47 -18.51
N ALA A 159 -7.15 0.18 -18.28
CA ALA A 159 -8.25 0.43 -19.21
C ALA A 159 -9.31 1.42 -18.70
N SER A 160 -9.11 2.05 -17.53
CA SER A 160 -10.14 2.79 -16.83
C SER A 160 -9.95 4.32 -16.87
N GLN A 161 -11.00 5.06 -16.54
CA GLN A 161 -10.94 6.51 -16.28
C GLN A 161 -10.01 6.83 -15.10
N LEU A 162 -9.75 5.85 -14.22
CA LEU A 162 -8.82 5.92 -13.10
C LEU A 162 -7.56 5.14 -13.46
N ASN A 163 -6.60 5.82 -14.05
CA ASN A 163 -5.40 5.22 -14.61
C ASN A 163 -4.31 4.98 -13.56
N GLY A 164 -3.84 3.75 -13.46
CA GLY A 164 -2.67 3.35 -12.66
C GLY A 164 -2.92 3.23 -11.16
N THR A 165 -1.85 3.09 -10.39
CA THR A 165 -1.88 2.79 -8.95
C THR A 165 -2.16 3.99 -8.06
N ILE A 166 -1.92 5.23 -8.55
CA ILE A 166 -2.11 6.44 -7.74
C ILE A 166 -3.50 6.52 -7.11
N PRO A 167 -4.63 6.29 -7.81
CA PRO A 167 -5.95 6.33 -7.17
C PRO A 167 -6.09 5.37 -5.98
N ALA A 168 -5.56 4.15 -6.09
CA ALA A 168 -5.57 3.17 -5.01
C ALA A 168 -4.72 3.62 -3.81
N LEU A 169 -3.52 4.15 -4.07
CA LEU A 169 -2.63 4.68 -3.03
C LEU A 169 -3.27 5.85 -2.29
N LEU A 170 -3.92 6.76 -3.01
CA LEU A 170 -4.64 7.89 -2.42
C LEU A 170 -5.78 7.41 -1.50
N VAL A 171 -6.56 6.43 -1.94
CA VAL A 171 -7.63 5.82 -1.15
C VAL A 171 -7.08 5.20 0.14
N PHE A 172 -6.01 4.43 0.04
CA PHE A 172 -5.43 3.75 1.21
C PHE A 172 -4.79 4.73 2.19
N LEU A 173 -4.07 5.73 1.71
CA LEU A 173 -3.54 6.79 2.56
C LEU A 173 -4.66 7.51 3.32
N ALA A 174 -5.71 7.94 2.62
CA ALA A 174 -6.84 8.61 3.24
C ALA A 174 -7.55 7.72 4.28
N ARG A 175 -7.75 6.43 3.99
CA ARG A 175 -8.36 5.47 4.92
C ARG A 175 -7.46 5.13 6.11
N CYS A 176 -6.14 5.18 5.96
CA CYS A 176 -5.19 5.11 7.06
C CYS A 176 -5.07 6.43 7.85
N GLY A 177 -5.91 7.42 7.57
CA GLY A 177 -5.94 8.70 8.29
C GLY A 177 -4.80 9.65 7.93
N LYS A 178 -4.12 9.43 6.79
CA LYS A 178 -3.07 10.33 6.33
C LYS A 178 -3.69 11.54 5.61
N THR A 179 -3.14 12.72 5.87
CA THR A 179 -3.43 13.94 5.11
C THR A 179 -2.39 14.08 4.01
N ILE A 180 -2.84 14.06 2.76
CA ILE A 180 -1.94 14.09 1.60
C ILE A 180 -1.61 15.54 1.27
N GLU A 181 -0.33 15.84 1.18
CA GLU A 181 0.20 17.19 0.97
C GLU A 181 0.61 17.43 -0.50
N ASN A 182 1.23 16.41 -1.13
CA ASN A 182 1.75 16.55 -2.48
C ASN A 182 1.85 15.18 -3.18
N VAL A 183 1.76 15.21 -4.52
CA VAL A 183 2.05 14.07 -5.39
C VAL A 183 2.99 14.55 -6.48
N SER A 184 4.14 13.92 -6.61
CA SER A 184 5.18 14.29 -7.58
C SER A 184 5.84 13.06 -8.20
N PRO A 185 6.38 13.17 -9.42
CA PRO A 185 7.16 12.08 -10.02
C PRO A 185 8.38 11.71 -9.15
N ALA A 186 8.72 10.42 -9.13
CA ALA A 186 9.93 9.91 -8.50
C ALA A 186 10.72 9.03 -9.49
N GLN A 187 12.06 9.10 -9.40
CA GLN A 187 12.93 8.23 -10.17
C GLN A 187 13.35 7.01 -9.32
N PRO A 188 13.45 5.81 -9.95
CA PRO A 188 13.11 5.46 -11.33
C PRO A 188 11.60 5.16 -11.49
N HIS A 189 10.97 5.59 -12.58
CA HIS A 189 9.60 5.21 -13.01
C HIS A 189 8.57 5.09 -11.86
N GLY A 190 8.45 6.13 -11.04
CA GLY A 190 7.63 6.08 -9.84
C GLY A 190 6.94 7.40 -9.51
N VAL A 191 6.28 7.38 -8.36
CA VAL A 191 5.62 8.53 -7.75
C VAL A 191 6.05 8.63 -6.29
N ARG A 192 6.16 9.86 -5.82
CA ARG A 192 6.25 10.23 -4.42
C ARG A 192 4.96 10.89 -3.99
N ILE A 193 4.38 10.42 -2.90
CA ILE A 193 3.22 11.00 -2.25
C ILE A 193 3.65 11.45 -0.86
N ASP A 194 3.68 12.75 -0.63
CA ASP A 194 3.97 13.32 0.67
C ASP A 194 2.68 13.42 1.48
N PHE A 195 2.76 13.04 2.74
CA PHE A 195 1.64 13.11 3.67
C PHE A 195 2.14 13.55 5.06
N ASN A 196 1.23 13.97 5.94
CA ASN A 196 1.57 14.39 7.28
C ASN A 196 2.36 13.30 8.03
N GLY A 197 3.65 13.55 8.22
CA GLY A 197 4.57 12.67 8.94
C GLY A 197 5.47 11.79 8.09
N GLY A 198 5.35 11.81 6.74
CA GLY A 198 6.23 11.01 5.89
C GLY A 198 5.98 11.07 4.40
N SER A 199 6.60 10.15 3.69
CA SER A 199 6.47 10.00 2.23
C SER A 199 6.26 8.54 1.86
N LEU A 200 5.37 8.31 0.89
CA LEU A 200 5.21 7.05 0.21
C LEU A 200 5.84 7.15 -1.18
N TYR A 201 6.69 6.22 -1.51
CA TYR A 201 7.23 6.02 -2.85
C TYR A 201 6.64 4.75 -3.43
N TYR A 202 6.10 4.82 -4.63
CA TYR A 202 5.73 3.65 -5.41
C TYR A 202 6.52 3.63 -6.71
N PHE A 203 7.13 2.49 -7.02
CA PHE A 203 7.91 2.29 -8.23
C PHE A 203 7.33 1.15 -9.08
N SER A 204 7.08 1.45 -10.35
CA SER A 204 6.69 0.45 -11.35
C SER A 204 7.96 -0.17 -11.95
N VAL A 205 8.47 -1.23 -11.31
CA VAL A 205 9.73 -1.89 -11.68
C VAL A 205 9.58 -3.40 -11.60
N ASP A 206 10.04 -4.07 -12.65
CA ASP A 206 10.26 -5.52 -12.62
C ASP A 206 11.46 -5.84 -11.72
N LEU A 207 11.22 -6.60 -10.66
CA LEU A 207 12.22 -6.95 -9.65
C LEU A 207 13.08 -8.16 -10.02
N SER A 208 12.92 -8.76 -11.22
CA SER A 208 13.82 -9.80 -11.71
C SER A 208 15.26 -9.29 -11.81
N ASN A 209 16.25 -10.17 -11.61
CA ASN A 209 17.68 -9.82 -11.46
C ASN A 209 18.15 -8.77 -12.47
N GLY A 210 18.12 -9.10 -13.75
CA GLY A 210 18.62 -8.19 -14.78
C GLY A 210 17.83 -6.90 -14.94
N SER A 211 16.53 -6.88 -14.55
CA SER A 211 15.67 -5.71 -14.62
C SER A 211 15.91 -4.79 -13.43
N VAL A 212 15.93 -5.32 -12.21
CA VAL A 212 16.12 -4.53 -10.99
C VAL A 212 17.50 -3.88 -10.93
N GLU A 213 18.54 -4.56 -11.40
CA GLU A 213 19.92 -4.05 -11.45
C GLU A 213 20.04 -2.79 -12.32
N ARG A 214 19.32 -2.77 -13.45
CA ARG A 214 19.33 -1.63 -14.38
C ARG A 214 18.34 -0.54 -14.03
N SER A 215 17.38 -0.80 -13.15
CA SER A 215 16.27 0.13 -12.87
C SER A 215 16.69 1.39 -12.09
N GLY A 216 17.76 1.32 -11.30
CA GLY A 216 18.13 2.37 -10.35
C GLY A 216 17.36 2.33 -9.02
N LEU A 217 16.40 1.39 -8.84
CA LEU A 217 15.62 1.24 -7.62
C LEU A 217 16.50 0.94 -6.41
N LEU A 218 17.43 0.00 -6.53
CA LEU A 218 18.33 -0.38 -5.43
C LEU A 218 19.21 0.78 -4.98
N SER A 219 19.68 1.59 -5.93
CA SER A 219 20.45 2.80 -5.64
C SER A 219 19.59 3.87 -4.94
N PHE A 220 18.31 3.98 -5.30
CA PHE A 220 17.36 4.84 -4.59
C PHE A 220 17.18 4.38 -3.14
N CYS A 221 16.88 3.11 -2.92
CA CYS A 221 16.70 2.55 -1.57
C CYS A 221 17.97 2.67 -0.71
N ALA A 222 19.14 2.41 -1.30
CA ALA A 222 20.42 2.55 -0.59
C ALA A 222 20.67 4.00 -0.13
N ARG A 223 20.28 5.02 -0.91
CA ARG A 223 20.38 6.43 -0.50
C ARG A 223 19.44 6.81 0.65
N LEU A 224 18.30 6.14 0.80
CA LEU A 224 17.44 6.32 1.98
C LEU A 224 18.10 5.77 3.26
N GLY A 225 19.05 4.88 3.10
CA GLY A 225 19.71 4.18 4.21
C GLY A 225 19.00 2.87 4.58
N ARG A 226 19.44 2.27 5.67
CA ARG A 226 18.87 1.02 6.19
C ARG A 226 17.42 1.22 6.67
N GLY A 227 16.68 0.14 6.75
CA GLY A 227 15.30 0.19 7.19
C GLY A 227 14.77 -1.21 7.52
N ASP A 228 13.46 -1.34 7.58
CA ASP A 228 12.77 -2.61 7.78
C ASP A 228 12.16 -3.08 6.46
N SER A 229 11.95 -4.38 6.32
CA SER A 229 11.30 -4.95 5.14
C SER A 229 10.03 -5.68 5.51
N LEU A 230 9.01 -5.55 4.65
CA LEU A 230 7.80 -6.35 4.68
C LEU A 230 7.72 -7.18 3.41
N LEU A 231 7.46 -8.49 3.56
CA LEU A 231 7.20 -9.38 2.43
C LEU A 231 5.93 -10.19 2.75
N LYS A 232 4.91 -10.01 1.94
CA LYS A 232 3.62 -10.67 2.10
C LYS A 232 3.10 -11.13 0.75
N SER A 233 2.77 -12.39 0.63
CA SER A 233 2.29 -12.98 -0.64
C SER A 233 3.28 -12.76 -1.81
N ALA A 234 4.57 -12.94 -1.52
CA ALA A 234 5.69 -12.58 -2.40
C ALA A 234 6.36 -13.83 -3.03
N SER A 235 5.58 -14.77 -3.56
CA SER A 235 6.05 -16.07 -4.07
C SER A 235 7.04 -16.02 -5.27
N TYR A 236 7.70 -14.89 -5.47
CA TYR A 236 8.80 -14.74 -6.42
C TYR A 236 10.18 -15.10 -5.83
N LEU A 237 10.32 -15.06 -4.50
CA LEU A 237 11.59 -15.29 -3.80
C LEU A 237 11.89 -16.77 -3.54
N PRO A 238 10.91 -17.65 -3.23
CA PRO A 238 11.16 -19.06 -3.00
C PRO A 238 11.81 -19.83 -4.15
N PRO A 239 11.61 -19.50 -5.44
CA PRO A 239 12.31 -20.16 -6.54
C PRO A 239 13.83 -19.97 -6.54
N GLU A 240 14.38 -19.08 -5.72
CA GLU A 240 15.80 -18.75 -5.56
C GLU A 240 16.49 -18.15 -6.80
N ASN A 241 16.08 -18.56 -7.98
CA ASN A 241 16.59 -18.08 -9.27
C ASN A 241 15.70 -16.94 -9.79
N GLY A 242 16.33 -15.96 -10.44
CA GLY A 242 15.62 -14.87 -11.08
C GLY A 242 15.37 -13.64 -10.19
N PHE A 243 15.36 -13.76 -8.85
CA PHE A 243 15.14 -12.68 -7.91
C PHE A 243 16.19 -12.62 -6.79
N SER A 244 17.34 -13.25 -6.99
CA SER A 244 18.43 -13.28 -6.00
C SER A 244 19.00 -11.90 -5.70
N THR A 245 19.05 -11.00 -6.67
CA THR A 245 19.56 -9.63 -6.50
C THR A 245 18.71 -8.86 -5.48
N ILE A 246 17.38 -8.87 -5.63
CA ILE A 246 16.50 -8.18 -4.68
C ILE A 246 16.47 -8.89 -3.32
N ARG A 247 16.49 -10.22 -3.26
CA ARG A 247 16.60 -10.97 -2.01
C ARG A 247 17.85 -10.58 -1.25
N ASN A 248 19.02 -10.60 -1.88
CA ASN A 248 20.29 -10.27 -1.25
C ASN A 248 20.33 -8.80 -0.81
N PHE A 249 19.77 -7.89 -1.61
CA PHE A 249 19.62 -6.49 -1.24
C PHE A 249 18.79 -6.34 0.05
N LEU A 250 17.64 -7.01 0.16
CA LEU A 250 16.81 -6.95 1.36
C LEU A 250 17.54 -7.54 2.58
N LEU A 251 18.22 -8.68 2.41
CA LEU A 251 19.06 -9.26 3.47
C LEU A 251 20.22 -8.35 3.88
N ASP A 252 20.75 -7.52 3.01
CA ASP A 252 21.84 -6.61 3.35
C ASP A 252 21.35 -5.25 3.87
N GLN A 253 20.24 -4.74 3.36
CA GLN A 253 19.74 -3.40 3.66
C GLN A 253 18.80 -3.33 4.85
N SER A 254 18.21 -4.48 5.26
CA SER A 254 17.23 -4.48 6.36
C SER A 254 17.87 -4.66 7.73
N ASP A 255 17.29 -3.96 8.73
CA ASP A 255 17.56 -4.18 10.15
C ASP A 255 16.55 -5.19 10.73
N MET A 256 15.33 -5.19 10.20
CA MET A 256 14.31 -6.19 10.49
C MET A 256 13.60 -6.60 9.19
N ILE A 257 13.30 -7.89 9.06
CA ILE A 257 12.46 -8.42 7.99
C ILE A 257 11.24 -9.09 8.64
N VAL A 258 10.06 -8.66 8.24
CA VAL A 258 8.79 -9.27 8.62
C VAL A 258 8.18 -9.89 7.36
N GLU A 259 7.93 -11.19 7.39
CA GLU A 259 7.43 -11.88 6.20
C GLU A 259 6.51 -13.05 6.54
N ASP A 260 5.64 -13.41 5.58
CA ASP A 260 4.94 -14.68 5.61
C ASP A 260 5.80 -15.80 4.99
N ASP A 261 5.27 -17.00 4.87
CA ASP A 261 5.97 -18.18 4.33
C ASP A 261 6.27 -18.11 2.82
N SER A 262 5.87 -17.03 2.15
CA SER A 262 6.11 -16.79 0.73
C SER A 262 7.28 -15.85 0.44
N GLY A 263 7.93 -15.32 1.47
CA GLY A 263 9.03 -14.39 1.38
C GLY A 263 10.38 -15.04 1.09
N ILE A 264 11.42 -14.57 1.75
CA ILE A 264 12.79 -15.10 1.63
C ILE A 264 12.84 -16.50 2.23
N PRO A 265 13.35 -17.54 1.52
CA PRO A 265 13.47 -18.86 2.09
C PRO A 265 14.27 -18.89 3.39
N TYR A 266 13.77 -19.64 4.37
CA TYR A 266 14.25 -19.63 5.75
C TYR A 266 15.76 -19.86 5.89
N HIS A 267 16.35 -20.73 5.06
CA HIS A 267 17.78 -21.02 5.08
C HIS A 267 18.71 -19.85 4.70
N PHE A 268 18.18 -18.76 4.11
CA PHE A 268 18.97 -17.55 3.85
C PHE A 268 19.14 -16.66 5.08
N PHE A 269 18.41 -16.90 6.17
CA PHE A 269 18.62 -16.19 7.43
C PHE A 269 19.78 -16.82 8.22
N ASP A 270 21.00 -16.47 7.83
CA ASP A 270 22.20 -16.93 8.55
C ASP A 270 22.11 -16.62 10.05
N PRO A 271 22.17 -17.64 10.94
CA PRO A 271 22.08 -17.45 12.39
C PRO A 271 23.21 -16.58 12.97
N ALA A 272 24.34 -16.39 12.26
CA ALA A 272 25.38 -15.47 12.68
C ALA A 272 24.97 -14.00 12.52
N ARG A 273 24.11 -13.70 11.54
CA ARG A 273 23.66 -12.36 11.18
C ARG A 273 22.24 -12.03 11.67
N TRP A 274 21.39 -13.04 11.85
CA TRP A 274 19.96 -12.87 12.10
C TRP A 274 19.50 -13.60 13.34
N GLN A 275 18.65 -12.95 14.13
CA GLN A 275 17.85 -13.55 15.16
C GLN A 275 16.45 -13.73 14.64
N VAL A 276 16.02 -14.96 14.36
CA VAL A 276 14.69 -15.26 13.80
C VAL A 276 13.74 -15.67 14.92
N ARG A 277 12.54 -15.09 14.87
CA ARG A 277 11.39 -15.49 15.70
C ARG A 277 10.25 -15.91 14.79
N LEU A 278 9.59 -17.00 15.15
CA LEU A 278 8.47 -17.56 14.41
C LEU A 278 7.16 -17.33 15.17
N TYR A 279 6.10 -17.05 14.44
CA TYR A 279 4.75 -16.84 14.98
C TYR A 279 3.73 -17.54 14.10
N GLY A 280 2.61 -18.00 14.72
CA GLY A 280 1.55 -18.70 14.01
C GLY A 280 1.86 -20.13 13.72
N ASN A 281 1.50 -20.61 12.54
CA ASN A 281 1.61 -22.02 12.16
C ASN A 281 1.98 -22.15 10.68
N TYR A 282 3.07 -22.85 10.38
CA TYR A 282 3.46 -23.18 9.01
C TYR A 282 2.81 -24.49 8.58
N MET A 283 1.90 -24.40 7.61
CA MET A 283 1.17 -25.59 7.14
C MET A 283 1.67 -26.13 5.81
N ALA A 284 2.42 -25.42 5.09
CA ALA A 284 2.89 -25.58 3.71
C ALA A 284 2.30 -24.48 2.81
N PRO A 285 2.91 -24.19 1.66
CA PRO A 285 2.34 -23.29 0.67
C PRO A 285 0.98 -23.75 0.14
N ILE A 286 0.20 -22.84 -0.44
CA ILE A 286 -1.03 -23.20 -1.14
C ILE A 286 -0.73 -24.04 -2.39
N ASP A 287 -1.71 -24.75 -2.93
CA ASP A 287 -1.51 -25.76 -3.98
C ASP A 287 -0.76 -25.26 -5.21
N ILE A 288 -1.00 -24.00 -5.64
CA ILE A 288 -0.28 -23.41 -6.80
C ILE A 288 1.20 -23.15 -6.52
N PHE A 289 1.63 -23.16 -5.26
CA PHE A 289 3.00 -22.94 -4.81
C PHE A 289 3.59 -24.12 -4.03
N LYS A 290 2.94 -25.29 -4.05
CA LYS A 290 3.36 -26.48 -3.28
C LYS A 290 4.81 -26.91 -3.51
N GLN A 291 5.37 -26.62 -4.70
CA GLN A 291 6.76 -26.87 -5.04
C GLN A 291 7.76 -26.04 -4.21
N PHE A 292 7.30 -24.97 -3.56
CA PHE A 292 8.13 -24.10 -2.72
C PHE A 292 7.99 -24.44 -1.22
N PHE A 293 7.62 -25.67 -0.91
CA PHE A 293 7.63 -26.16 0.48
C PHE A 293 9.05 -26.07 1.07
N GLN A 294 9.15 -25.53 2.27
CA GLN A 294 10.42 -25.33 2.99
C GLN A 294 10.52 -26.33 4.16
N PRO A 295 11.24 -27.46 4.01
CA PRO A 295 11.38 -28.45 5.06
C PRO A 295 12.07 -27.92 6.32
N ASP A 296 13.08 -27.07 6.15
CA ASP A 296 13.81 -26.42 7.22
C ASP A 296 12.94 -25.45 8.04
N LEU A 297 12.05 -24.71 7.39
CA LEU A 297 11.05 -23.89 8.05
C LEU A 297 10.04 -24.73 8.82
N ALA A 298 9.55 -25.82 8.23
CA ALA A 298 8.64 -26.75 8.89
C ALA A 298 9.28 -27.33 10.18
N ASP A 299 10.53 -27.76 10.09
CA ASP A 299 11.32 -28.24 11.22
C ASP A 299 11.52 -27.17 12.30
N ALA A 300 11.78 -25.91 11.89
CA ALA A 300 11.94 -24.81 12.82
C ALA A 300 10.63 -24.52 13.58
N TYR A 301 9.48 -24.54 12.89
CA TYR A 301 8.16 -24.40 13.52
C TYR A 301 7.86 -25.57 14.49
N ALA A 302 8.16 -26.80 14.09
CA ALA A 302 7.92 -27.97 14.93
C ALA A 302 8.75 -27.92 16.24
N ARG A 303 9.98 -27.41 16.18
CA ARG A 303 10.88 -27.31 17.35
C ARG A 303 10.61 -26.12 18.25
N SER A 304 10.06 -25.02 17.73
CA SER A 304 9.97 -23.74 18.47
C SER A 304 8.65 -23.52 19.21
N SER A 305 7.58 -24.25 18.87
CA SER A 305 6.22 -24.04 19.42
C SER A 305 5.80 -22.56 19.40
N PRO A 306 5.67 -21.93 18.24
CA PRO A 306 5.51 -20.48 18.13
C PRO A 306 4.22 -19.97 18.76
N ALA A 307 4.24 -18.72 19.24
CA ALA A 307 3.04 -18.06 19.72
C ALA A 307 2.02 -17.87 18.59
N LYS A 308 0.74 -18.05 18.91
CA LYS A 308 -0.36 -17.90 17.93
C LYS A 308 -0.47 -16.45 17.45
N LEU A 309 -0.79 -16.28 16.17
CA LEU A 309 -1.13 -14.99 15.60
C LEU A 309 -2.60 -14.66 15.90
N PRO A 310 -2.93 -13.40 16.20
CA PRO A 310 -4.33 -12.95 16.35
C PRO A 310 -5.00 -12.58 15.00
N PHE A 311 -4.25 -12.64 13.88
CA PHE A 311 -4.69 -12.29 12.54
C PHE A 311 -4.17 -13.31 11.51
N GLY A 312 -4.86 -13.40 10.38
CA GLY A 312 -4.35 -14.13 9.22
C GLY A 312 -3.43 -13.27 8.36
N ILE A 313 -2.50 -13.87 7.62
CA ILE A 313 -1.57 -13.19 6.70
C ILE A 313 -1.21 -14.10 5.52
N GLY A 314 -0.77 -13.48 4.43
CA GLY A 314 -0.31 -14.19 3.25
C GLY A 314 -1.44 -14.78 2.42
N TYR A 315 -1.12 -15.81 1.66
CA TYR A 315 -2.08 -16.49 0.79
C TYR A 315 -3.18 -17.26 1.54
N ARG A 316 -3.02 -17.51 2.83
CA ARG A 316 -4.04 -18.11 3.70
C ARG A 316 -5.08 -17.09 4.18
N GLY A 317 -4.90 -15.83 3.81
CA GLY A 317 -5.87 -14.76 4.00
C GLY A 317 -6.19 -14.49 5.46
N TRP A 318 -7.47 -14.71 5.81
CA TRP A 318 -8.01 -14.29 7.11
C TRP A 318 -7.85 -15.31 8.24
N ASP A 319 -7.33 -16.51 7.97
CA ASP A 319 -7.26 -17.59 8.94
C ASP A 319 -5.95 -17.57 9.75
N PRO A 320 -5.96 -17.06 10.99
CA PRO A 320 -4.75 -17.00 11.81
C PRO A 320 -4.19 -18.39 12.19
N ALA A 321 -5.04 -19.44 12.18
CA ALA A 321 -4.59 -20.79 12.49
C ALA A 321 -3.76 -21.44 11.36
N LYS A 322 -3.83 -20.85 10.17
CA LYS A 322 -3.12 -21.31 8.96
C LYS A 322 -2.05 -20.33 8.47
N SER A 323 -1.75 -19.33 9.26
CA SER A 323 -0.81 -18.26 8.89
C SER A 323 0.50 -18.42 9.62
N ALA A 324 1.60 -18.32 8.88
CA ALA A 324 2.96 -18.25 9.38
C ALA A 324 3.48 -16.81 9.27
N LEU A 325 4.22 -16.37 10.27
CA LEU A 325 4.92 -15.09 10.24
C LEU A 325 6.34 -15.28 10.80
N ILE A 326 7.30 -14.82 10.03
CA ILE A 326 8.72 -14.84 10.35
C ILE A 326 9.14 -13.41 10.64
N VAL A 327 9.80 -13.19 11.77
CA VAL A 327 10.41 -11.91 12.13
C VAL A 327 11.90 -12.13 12.34
N ALA A 328 12.69 -11.61 11.43
CA ALA A 328 14.15 -11.69 11.48
C ALA A 328 14.73 -10.33 11.86
N HIS A 329 15.43 -10.24 12.98
CA HIS A 329 16.16 -9.07 13.43
C HIS A 329 17.65 -9.24 13.15
N ARG A 330 18.29 -8.22 12.61
CA ARG A 330 19.73 -8.18 12.46
C ARG A 330 20.38 -8.11 13.85
N LYS A 331 21.45 -8.89 14.02
CA LYS A 331 22.28 -8.90 15.24
C LYS A 331 23.28 -7.75 15.26
#